data_f5cdaafd8aa418477bcd2489f357e604
#
_entry.id   f5cdaafd8aa418477bcd2489f357e604
#
_cell.length_a   1.000
_cell.length_b   1.000
_cell.length_c   1.000
_cell.angle_alpha   90.00
_cell.angle_beta   90.00
_cell.angle_gamma   90.00
#
_symmetry.space_group_name_H-M   'P 1'
#
loop_
_entity.id
_entity.type
_entity.pdbx_description
1 polymer ?
#
loop_
_entity_poly.entity_id
_entity_poly.type
_entity_poly.pdbx_seq_one_letter_code
_entity_poly.pdbx_strand_id
1 'polypeptide(L)'
;MRIVDIRETAIPLKSKLANSSFDFTEMTTSVVAVITDVKRSGKPVCGFAFNSTGRYACGAPMRARFIPRILSADPDTLIDDSGGNLDPAKIFACMMRREKAGGHSERSIAIGSIEVAVWDAIAKIAGLPLHRLLAERFNNGKLPDKVFCYVGGGWYWPGQTIKDLQDEMRRHLDAGYTLVKMKVGGLPLEQDVHRLEAVLNVVGAGEHLAVDANCKFERAEALRYAKALAPFKLRWFEEPCDPLDFALFADLASVYEAPLATGENLFSSQDVENLVRFGGFRADRDIIQIDPPQAYGIGQYARTIDMLARRGWQRRSLFPHGGNQMSLAIAAGFGLGGAESYPGVFGDFGGFADDASVENGAITLSDRPGIGFEGQAALYQIMRELAGI
;
A
#
# COMPACT_ATOMS: atom_id res chain seq x y z
N MET A 1 -10.99 -14.69 -25.30
CA MET A 1 -10.98 -14.28 -23.87
C MET A 1 -11.38 -12.83 -23.78
N ARG A 2 -12.23 -12.45 -22.83
CA ARG A 2 -12.64 -11.05 -22.66
C ARG A 2 -13.06 -10.77 -21.21
N ILE A 3 -12.98 -9.49 -20.81
CA ILE A 3 -13.66 -8.97 -19.64
C ILE A 3 -15.14 -8.80 -20.00
N VAL A 4 -16.03 -9.48 -19.26
CA VAL A 4 -17.48 -9.43 -19.53
C VAL A 4 -18.21 -8.42 -18.68
N ASP A 5 -17.66 -8.11 -17.50
CA ASP A 5 -18.21 -7.10 -16.58
C ASP A 5 -17.12 -6.60 -15.63
N ILE A 6 -17.29 -5.38 -15.14
CA ILE A 6 -16.49 -4.82 -14.04
C ILE A 6 -17.47 -4.16 -13.08
N ARG A 7 -17.46 -4.60 -11.83
CA ARG A 7 -18.34 -4.08 -10.78
C ARG A 7 -17.53 -3.37 -9.69
N GLU A 8 -18.12 -2.35 -9.11
CA GLU A 8 -17.55 -1.61 -8.00
C GLU A 8 -18.62 -1.30 -6.96
N THR A 9 -18.24 -1.39 -5.69
CA THR A 9 -19.08 -0.95 -4.59
C THR A 9 -18.24 -0.29 -3.50
N ALA A 10 -18.78 0.74 -2.86
CA ALA A 10 -18.17 1.41 -1.73
C ALA A 10 -18.55 0.71 -0.42
N ILE A 11 -17.55 0.32 0.37
CA ILE A 11 -17.71 -0.36 1.66
C ILE A 11 -17.14 0.51 2.78
N PRO A 12 -17.85 0.75 3.90
CA PRO A 12 -17.28 1.42 5.07
C PRO A 12 -16.16 0.60 5.73
N LEU A 13 -15.07 1.27 6.13
CA LEU A 13 -13.95 0.62 6.83
C LEU A 13 -14.29 0.20 8.27
N LYS A 14 -15.34 0.79 8.88
CA LYS A 14 -15.79 0.49 10.25
C LYS A 14 -14.69 0.65 11.32
N SER A 15 -13.73 1.53 11.11
CA SER A 15 -12.67 1.82 12.06
C SER A 15 -12.98 3.05 12.90
N LYS A 16 -12.71 2.99 14.21
CA LYS A 16 -12.87 4.12 15.14
C LYS A 16 -11.55 4.76 15.52
N LEU A 17 -10.47 4.39 14.86
CA LEU A 17 -9.14 4.89 15.13
C LEU A 17 -8.91 6.23 14.43
N ALA A 18 -7.96 6.99 14.95
CA ALA A 18 -7.52 8.26 14.38
C ALA A 18 -6.00 8.31 14.31
N ASN A 19 -5.48 9.05 13.32
CA ASN A 19 -4.10 9.51 13.28
C ASN A 19 -4.02 11.00 13.65
N SER A 20 -2.94 11.67 13.32
CA SER A 20 -2.75 13.11 13.61
C SER A 20 -3.62 14.04 12.75
N SER A 21 -4.14 13.57 11.61
CA SER A 21 -4.77 14.39 10.58
C SER A 21 -6.27 14.13 10.42
N PHE A 22 -6.73 12.87 10.61
CA PHE A 22 -8.15 12.50 10.45
C PHE A 22 -8.47 11.20 11.20
N ASP A 23 -9.78 10.91 11.36
CA ASP A 23 -10.27 9.62 11.80
C ASP A 23 -10.87 8.80 10.63
N PHE A 24 -11.02 7.50 10.85
CA PHE A 24 -11.49 6.57 9.82
C PHE A 24 -13.00 6.26 9.93
N THR A 25 -13.73 6.96 10.79
CA THR A 25 -15.12 6.62 11.13
C THR A 25 -16.05 6.65 9.91
N GLU A 26 -15.88 7.65 9.04
CA GLU A 26 -16.70 7.84 7.83
C GLU A 26 -16.00 7.32 6.56
N MET A 27 -14.80 6.77 6.69
CA MET A 27 -14.01 6.35 5.53
C MET A 27 -14.59 5.10 4.88
N THR A 28 -14.64 5.14 3.56
CA THR A 28 -15.08 4.02 2.72
C THR A 28 -13.96 3.58 1.79
N THR A 29 -14.01 2.34 1.31
CA THR A 29 -13.13 1.84 0.26
C THR A 29 -13.94 1.29 -0.91
N SER A 30 -13.46 1.47 -2.14
CA SER A 30 -14.02 0.82 -3.34
C SER A 30 -13.50 -0.60 -3.45
N VAL A 31 -14.41 -1.57 -3.45
CA VAL A 31 -14.10 -2.96 -3.83
C VAL A 31 -14.42 -3.14 -5.32
N VAL A 32 -13.50 -3.73 -6.06
CA VAL A 32 -13.60 -3.94 -7.50
C VAL A 32 -13.57 -5.43 -7.84
N ALA A 33 -14.47 -5.87 -8.72
CA ALA A 33 -14.49 -7.19 -9.30
C ALA A 33 -14.41 -7.10 -10.83
N VAL A 34 -13.37 -7.69 -11.43
CA VAL A 34 -13.21 -7.87 -12.90
C VAL A 34 -13.66 -9.28 -13.24
N ILE A 35 -14.73 -9.43 -13.99
CA ILE A 35 -15.34 -10.71 -14.35
C ILE A 35 -14.96 -11.06 -15.78
N THR A 36 -14.41 -12.26 -16.00
CA THR A 36 -13.99 -12.74 -17.33
C THR A 36 -14.91 -13.84 -17.85
N ASP A 37 -14.85 -14.12 -19.16
CA ASP A 37 -15.51 -15.28 -19.78
C ASP A 37 -14.73 -16.60 -19.60
N VAL A 38 -13.52 -16.55 -19.05
CA VAL A 38 -12.74 -17.73 -18.68
C VAL A 38 -13.41 -18.45 -17.53
N LYS A 39 -13.57 -19.77 -17.63
CA LYS A 39 -14.21 -20.58 -16.58
C LYS A 39 -13.23 -21.57 -15.96
N ARG A 40 -13.29 -21.69 -14.63
CA ARG A 40 -12.67 -22.77 -13.87
C ARG A 40 -13.71 -23.42 -12.97
N SER A 41 -13.79 -24.73 -12.99
CA SER A 41 -14.80 -25.51 -12.22
C SER A 41 -16.23 -24.97 -12.44
N GLY A 42 -16.56 -24.57 -13.69
CA GLY A 42 -17.87 -24.07 -14.06
C GLY A 42 -18.18 -22.61 -13.70
N LYS A 43 -17.32 -21.94 -12.92
CA LYS A 43 -17.48 -20.53 -12.53
C LYS A 43 -16.57 -19.62 -13.33
N PRO A 44 -16.96 -18.33 -13.55
CA PRO A 44 -16.08 -17.36 -14.19
C PRO A 44 -14.85 -17.09 -13.32
N VAL A 45 -13.71 -16.90 -13.94
CA VAL A 45 -12.52 -16.38 -13.25
C VAL A 45 -12.74 -14.89 -13.02
N CYS A 46 -12.67 -14.49 -11.75
CA CYS A 46 -12.82 -13.11 -11.32
C CYS A 46 -11.54 -12.61 -10.63
N GLY A 47 -11.08 -11.43 -11.05
CA GLY A 47 -10.04 -10.71 -10.35
C GLY A 47 -10.61 -9.67 -9.41
N PHE A 48 -9.98 -9.49 -8.25
CA PHE A 48 -10.44 -8.59 -7.20
C PHE A 48 -9.35 -7.63 -6.75
N ALA A 49 -9.76 -6.45 -6.34
CA ALA A 49 -8.95 -5.49 -5.63
C ALA A 49 -9.82 -4.54 -4.80
N PHE A 50 -9.19 -3.69 -4.03
CA PHE A 50 -9.79 -2.51 -3.42
C PHE A 50 -8.81 -1.35 -3.44
N ASN A 51 -9.28 -0.11 -3.22
CA ASN A 51 -8.42 1.08 -3.35
C ASN A 51 -7.43 1.28 -2.19
N SER A 52 -7.10 0.21 -1.46
CA SER A 52 -6.28 0.28 -0.26
C SER A 52 -6.96 1.08 0.86
N THR A 53 -6.23 1.55 1.86
CA THR A 53 -6.74 2.31 3.00
C THR A 53 -6.19 3.73 3.00
N GLY A 54 -6.78 4.64 3.75
CA GLY A 54 -6.34 6.03 3.84
C GLY A 54 -6.94 6.97 2.80
N ARG A 55 -7.75 6.46 1.85
CA ARG A 55 -8.46 7.27 0.85
C ARG A 55 -9.89 6.78 0.66
N TYR A 56 -10.83 7.71 0.43
CA TYR A 56 -12.23 7.38 0.18
C TYR A 56 -12.45 6.58 -1.09
N ALA A 57 -13.58 5.89 -1.16
CA ALA A 57 -14.01 5.16 -2.35
C ALA A 57 -14.06 6.04 -3.60
N CYS A 58 -13.51 5.55 -4.71
CA CYS A 58 -13.40 6.26 -5.99
C CYS A 58 -14.32 5.68 -7.08
N GLY A 59 -15.49 5.15 -6.73
CA GLY A 59 -16.41 4.50 -7.65
C GLY A 59 -17.00 5.43 -8.73
N ALA A 60 -17.18 6.72 -8.46
CA ALA A 60 -17.75 7.65 -9.44
C ALA A 60 -16.93 7.73 -10.75
N PRO A 61 -15.62 8.04 -10.74
CA PRO A 61 -14.82 8.02 -11.96
C PRO A 61 -14.67 6.61 -12.57
N MET A 62 -14.68 5.54 -11.79
CA MET A 62 -14.68 4.17 -12.30
C MET A 62 -15.91 3.91 -13.19
N ARG A 63 -17.11 4.12 -12.63
CA ARG A 63 -18.39 3.85 -13.31
C ARG A 63 -18.67 4.81 -14.47
N ALA A 64 -18.31 6.08 -14.31
CA ALA A 64 -18.59 7.09 -15.33
C ALA A 64 -17.63 7.04 -16.52
N ARG A 65 -16.41 6.51 -16.37
CA ARG A 65 -15.34 6.70 -17.34
C ARG A 65 -14.53 5.45 -17.65
N PHE A 66 -13.92 4.83 -16.65
CA PHE A 66 -12.90 3.81 -16.89
C PHE A 66 -13.50 2.44 -17.21
N ILE A 67 -14.51 2.02 -16.46
CA ILE A 67 -15.24 0.77 -16.74
C ILE A 67 -15.90 0.79 -18.13
N PRO A 68 -16.66 1.83 -18.53
CA PRO A 68 -17.22 1.89 -19.88
C PRO A 68 -16.19 1.85 -21.00
N ARG A 69 -15.00 2.43 -20.80
CA ARG A 69 -13.92 2.37 -21.81
C ARG A 69 -13.44 0.96 -22.04
N ILE A 70 -13.26 0.17 -20.99
CA ILE A 70 -12.83 -1.24 -21.10
C ILE A 70 -13.94 -2.07 -21.74
N LEU A 71 -15.18 -1.96 -21.26
CA LEU A 71 -16.29 -2.80 -21.73
C LEU A 71 -16.72 -2.48 -23.17
N SER A 72 -16.47 -1.26 -23.65
CA SER A 72 -16.75 -0.86 -25.06
C SER A 72 -15.58 -1.09 -26.02
N ALA A 73 -14.40 -1.46 -25.52
CA ALA A 73 -13.26 -1.76 -26.38
C ALA A 73 -13.44 -3.10 -27.08
N ASP A 74 -12.84 -3.23 -28.27
CA ASP A 74 -12.71 -4.53 -28.93
C ASP A 74 -11.88 -5.45 -28.00
N PRO A 75 -12.42 -6.61 -27.55
CA PRO A 75 -11.73 -7.51 -26.64
C PRO A 75 -10.34 -7.94 -27.12
N ASP A 76 -10.14 -8.09 -28.40
CA ASP A 76 -8.86 -8.52 -28.97
C ASP A 76 -7.76 -7.47 -28.82
N THR A 77 -8.14 -6.21 -28.55
CA THR A 77 -7.20 -5.14 -28.25
C THR A 77 -6.74 -5.12 -26.77
N LEU A 78 -7.32 -5.96 -25.91
CA LEU A 78 -7.08 -6.00 -24.47
C LEU A 78 -6.36 -7.27 -24.00
N ILE A 79 -6.08 -8.20 -24.93
CA ILE A 79 -5.37 -9.45 -24.66
C ILE A 79 -3.89 -9.35 -25.04
N ASP A 80 -3.07 -10.24 -24.48
CA ASP A 80 -1.66 -10.35 -24.83
C ASP A 80 -1.47 -10.85 -26.29
N ASP A 81 -0.25 -10.72 -26.80
CA ASP A 81 0.03 -11.08 -28.20
C ASP A 81 -0.05 -12.59 -28.48
N SER A 82 -0.07 -13.43 -27.44
CA SER A 82 -0.31 -14.88 -27.56
C SER A 82 -1.80 -15.23 -27.63
N GLY A 83 -2.67 -14.30 -27.25
CA GLY A 83 -4.11 -14.55 -27.05
C GLY A 83 -4.43 -15.40 -25.81
N GLY A 84 -3.41 -15.70 -24.98
CA GLY A 84 -3.51 -16.61 -23.85
C GLY A 84 -3.97 -15.95 -22.54
N ASN A 85 -3.87 -14.62 -22.43
CA ASN A 85 -4.27 -13.90 -21.22
C ASN A 85 -4.65 -12.43 -21.54
N LEU A 86 -5.16 -11.72 -20.54
CA LEU A 86 -5.36 -10.28 -20.60
C LEU A 86 -3.98 -9.56 -20.58
N ASP A 87 -3.91 -8.40 -21.24
CA ASP A 87 -2.74 -7.53 -21.23
C ASP A 87 -2.99 -6.30 -20.33
N PRO A 88 -2.36 -6.21 -19.15
CA PRO A 88 -2.59 -5.11 -18.23
C PRO A 88 -2.12 -3.76 -18.79
N ALA A 89 -1.10 -3.73 -19.66
CA ALA A 89 -0.62 -2.49 -20.26
C ALA A 89 -1.59 -1.96 -21.30
N LYS A 90 -2.17 -2.84 -22.14
CA LYS A 90 -3.21 -2.48 -23.12
C LYS A 90 -4.49 -2.01 -22.41
N ILE A 91 -4.90 -2.67 -21.33
CA ILE A 91 -6.05 -2.27 -20.49
C ILE A 91 -5.80 -0.92 -19.83
N PHE A 92 -4.61 -0.71 -19.26
CA PHE A 92 -4.21 0.59 -18.70
C PHE A 92 -4.27 1.70 -19.75
N ALA A 93 -3.71 1.48 -20.94
CA ALA A 93 -3.76 2.44 -22.05
C ALA A 93 -5.20 2.74 -22.50
N CYS A 94 -6.08 1.74 -22.51
CA CYS A 94 -7.51 1.92 -22.78
C CYS A 94 -8.17 2.84 -21.75
N MET A 95 -7.92 2.64 -20.44
CA MET A 95 -8.42 3.52 -19.39
C MET A 95 -7.88 4.96 -19.51
N MET A 96 -6.62 5.12 -19.84
CA MET A 96 -5.96 6.43 -19.96
C MET A 96 -6.27 7.18 -21.24
N ARG A 97 -6.98 6.58 -22.17
CA ARG A 97 -7.34 7.23 -23.45
C ARG A 97 -8.04 8.57 -23.21
N ARG A 98 -7.48 9.65 -23.79
CA ARG A 98 -7.98 11.03 -23.67
C ARG A 98 -7.92 11.63 -22.27
N GLU A 99 -7.11 11.07 -21.36
CA GLU A 99 -6.81 11.72 -20.08
C GLU A 99 -5.69 12.75 -20.29
N LYS A 100 -5.86 13.91 -19.66
CA LYS A 100 -4.81 14.95 -19.65
C LYS A 100 -3.71 14.59 -18.64
N ALA A 101 -2.51 15.06 -18.88
CA ALA A 101 -1.40 14.97 -17.93
C ALA A 101 -1.72 15.74 -16.64
N GLY A 102 -1.09 15.35 -15.53
CA GLY A 102 -1.34 15.90 -14.19
C GLY A 102 -2.70 15.46 -13.61
N GLY A 103 -3.14 16.12 -12.54
CA GLY A 103 -4.42 15.83 -11.89
C GLY A 103 -4.52 14.39 -11.38
N HIS A 104 -3.49 13.95 -10.67
CA HIS A 104 -3.45 12.64 -10.02
C HIS A 104 -4.38 12.60 -8.79
N SER A 105 -4.33 11.60 -7.94
CA SER A 105 -5.20 11.33 -6.80
C SER A 105 -6.41 10.46 -7.19
N GLU A 106 -7.68 10.92 -7.14
CA GLU A 106 -8.85 10.07 -7.41
C GLU A 106 -8.80 9.33 -8.75
N ARG A 107 -8.24 9.96 -9.78
CA ARG A 107 -8.05 9.28 -11.07
C ARG A 107 -7.07 8.13 -10.97
N SER A 108 -5.94 8.33 -10.30
CA SER A 108 -4.92 7.30 -10.14
C SER A 108 -5.42 6.14 -9.29
N ILE A 109 -6.17 6.44 -8.24
CA ILE A 109 -6.80 5.45 -7.34
C ILE A 109 -7.84 4.63 -8.10
N ALA A 110 -8.72 5.29 -8.85
CA ALA A 110 -9.76 4.59 -9.61
C ALA A 110 -9.18 3.65 -10.68
N ILE A 111 -8.17 4.11 -11.42
CA ILE A 111 -7.49 3.29 -12.44
C ILE A 111 -6.67 2.20 -11.79
N GLY A 112 -5.92 2.51 -10.73
CA GLY A 112 -5.05 1.55 -10.06
C GLY A 112 -5.81 0.40 -9.42
N SER A 113 -6.97 0.69 -8.80
CA SER A 113 -7.83 -0.37 -8.25
C SER A 113 -8.34 -1.33 -9.32
N ILE A 114 -8.78 -0.82 -10.48
CA ILE A 114 -9.19 -1.67 -11.61
C ILE A 114 -7.98 -2.45 -12.15
N GLU A 115 -6.84 -1.81 -12.29
CA GLU A 115 -5.61 -2.42 -12.84
C GLU A 115 -5.09 -3.55 -11.93
N VAL A 116 -5.10 -3.38 -10.61
CA VAL A 116 -4.73 -4.44 -9.67
C VAL A 116 -5.72 -5.61 -9.73
N ALA A 117 -7.03 -5.35 -9.87
CA ALA A 117 -8.02 -6.41 -10.08
C ALA A 117 -7.79 -7.16 -11.41
N VAL A 118 -7.36 -6.47 -12.46
CA VAL A 118 -6.94 -7.11 -13.72
C VAL A 118 -5.73 -8.02 -13.51
N TRP A 119 -4.73 -7.60 -12.75
CA TRP A 119 -3.57 -8.44 -12.42
C TRP A 119 -3.96 -9.68 -11.61
N ASP A 120 -4.89 -9.55 -10.68
CA ASP A 120 -5.44 -10.70 -9.94
C ASP A 120 -6.12 -11.69 -10.89
N ALA A 121 -6.93 -11.20 -11.83
CA ALA A 121 -7.55 -12.03 -12.88
C ALA A 121 -6.48 -12.73 -13.74
N ILE A 122 -5.47 -12.01 -14.22
CA ILE A 122 -4.36 -12.54 -15.02
C ILE A 122 -3.65 -13.69 -14.29
N ALA A 123 -3.31 -13.49 -13.04
CA ALA A 123 -2.64 -14.49 -12.23
C ALA A 123 -3.53 -15.73 -12.01
N LYS A 124 -4.83 -15.54 -11.75
CA LYS A 124 -5.82 -16.62 -11.62
C LYS A 124 -6.03 -17.37 -12.93
N ILE A 125 -6.06 -16.70 -14.08
CA ILE A 125 -6.11 -17.31 -15.41
C ILE A 125 -4.85 -18.16 -15.64
N ALA A 126 -3.68 -17.67 -15.28
CA ALA A 126 -2.43 -18.43 -15.38
C ALA A 126 -2.34 -19.58 -14.33
N GLY A 127 -3.20 -19.58 -13.29
CA GLY A 127 -3.13 -20.54 -12.19
C GLY A 127 -1.94 -20.32 -11.26
N LEU A 128 -1.42 -19.11 -11.21
CA LEU A 128 -0.26 -18.73 -10.42
C LEU A 128 -0.64 -17.75 -9.31
N PRO A 129 0.03 -17.78 -8.15
CA PRO A 129 0.01 -16.67 -7.22
C PRO A 129 0.53 -15.39 -7.90
N LEU A 130 -0.06 -14.24 -7.56
CA LEU A 130 0.34 -12.96 -8.16
C LEU A 130 1.83 -12.67 -7.94
N HIS A 131 2.35 -12.92 -6.75
CA HIS A 131 3.76 -12.68 -6.45
C HIS A 131 4.72 -13.50 -7.34
N ARG A 132 4.37 -14.73 -7.72
CA ARG A 132 5.15 -15.53 -8.68
C ARG A 132 5.13 -14.91 -10.06
N LEU A 133 3.94 -14.54 -10.54
CA LEU A 133 3.78 -13.92 -11.84
C LEU A 133 4.59 -12.60 -11.93
N LEU A 134 4.55 -11.79 -10.86
CA LEU A 134 5.33 -10.55 -10.79
C LEU A 134 6.84 -10.81 -10.73
N ALA A 135 7.26 -11.81 -9.97
CA ALA A 135 8.68 -12.19 -9.89
C ALA A 135 9.21 -12.63 -11.26
N GLU A 136 8.46 -13.44 -12.00
CA GLU A 136 8.83 -13.85 -13.37
C GLU A 136 8.95 -12.65 -14.31
N ARG A 137 8.01 -11.71 -14.25
CA ARG A 137 7.98 -10.54 -15.14
C ARG A 137 8.97 -9.44 -14.79
N PHE A 138 9.24 -9.19 -13.50
CA PHE A 138 9.92 -7.98 -13.03
C PHE A 138 11.10 -8.24 -12.10
N ASN A 139 11.34 -9.49 -11.69
CA ASN A 139 12.42 -9.83 -10.76
C ASN A 139 13.25 -11.03 -11.21
N ASN A 140 13.31 -11.32 -12.50
CA ASN A 140 14.07 -12.44 -13.09
C ASN A 140 13.74 -13.79 -12.43
N GLY A 141 12.48 -14.00 -12.05
CA GLY A 141 12.00 -15.20 -11.37
C GLY A 141 12.43 -15.34 -9.90
N LYS A 142 13.13 -14.35 -9.34
CA LYS A 142 13.59 -14.39 -7.95
C LYS A 142 12.44 -14.07 -7.01
N LEU A 143 12.14 -15.00 -6.12
CA LEU A 143 11.10 -14.86 -5.11
C LEU A 143 11.70 -15.19 -3.72
N PRO A 144 11.49 -14.35 -2.70
CA PRO A 144 11.90 -14.69 -1.34
C PRO A 144 10.99 -15.77 -0.74
N ASP A 145 11.54 -16.64 0.09
CA ASP A 145 10.75 -17.64 0.83
C ASP A 145 9.82 -16.99 1.86
N LYS A 146 10.28 -15.91 2.48
CA LYS A 146 9.54 -15.10 3.45
C LYS A 146 9.72 -13.62 3.13
N VAL A 147 8.69 -12.82 3.43
CA VAL A 147 8.71 -11.36 3.28
C VAL A 147 8.77 -10.71 4.66
N PHE A 148 9.72 -9.80 4.86
CA PHE A 148 9.74 -8.97 6.05
C PHE A 148 8.44 -8.16 6.13
N CYS A 149 7.86 -8.04 7.33
CA CYS A 149 6.70 -7.19 7.55
C CYS A 149 6.81 -6.45 8.89
N TYR A 150 6.29 -5.24 8.89
CA TYR A 150 6.16 -4.43 10.09
C TYR A 150 4.68 -4.10 10.33
N VAL A 151 4.34 -3.73 11.56
CA VAL A 151 2.96 -3.46 11.94
C VAL A 151 2.75 -2.00 12.30
N GLY A 152 1.66 -1.43 11.79
CA GLY A 152 1.20 -0.10 12.17
C GLY A 152 0.28 -0.15 13.38
N GLY A 153 0.53 0.76 14.33
CA GLY A 153 -0.21 0.91 15.58
C GLY A 153 -0.01 2.30 16.19
N GLY A 154 -0.19 2.40 17.50
CA GLY A 154 0.01 3.65 18.23
C GLY A 154 -0.95 4.76 17.83
N TRP A 155 -2.15 4.40 17.38
CA TRP A 155 -3.23 5.30 17.02
C TRP A 155 -3.69 6.12 18.21
N TYR A 156 -4.44 7.18 17.96
CA TYR A 156 -5.05 7.99 19.00
C TYR A 156 -6.52 7.62 19.18
N TRP A 157 -6.97 7.53 20.44
CA TRP A 157 -8.39 7.44 20.79
C TRP A 157 -8.64 8.10 22.15
N PRO A 158 -9.87 8.61 22.38
CA PRO A 158 -10.22 9.25 23.66
C PRO A 158 -10.00 8.33 24.85
N GLY A 159 -9.31 8.84 25.87
CA GLY A 159 -9.03 8.10 27.11
C GLY A 159 -7.88 7.09 27.03
N GLN A 160 -7.16 7.02 25.93
CA GLN A 160 -5.96 6.17 25.79
C GLN A 160 -4.92 6.50 26.87
N THR A 161 -4.47 5.49 27.58
CA THR A 161 -3.37 5.60 28.56
C THR A 161 -2.04 5.14 27.95
N ILE A 162 -0.93 5.50 28.59
CA ILE A 162 0.39 4.96 28.22
C ILE A 162 0.43 3.43 28.35
N LYS A 163 -0.27 2.87 29.34
CA LYS A 163 -0.36 1.42 29.52
C LYS A 163 -1.06 0.75 28.32
N ASP A 164 -2.15 1.33 27.82
CA ASP A 164 -2.88 0.79 26.66
C ASP A 164 -1.98 0.76 25.41
N LEU A 165 -1.20 1.83 25.20
CA LEU A 165 -0.22 1.92 24.11
C LEU A 165 0.88 0.86 24.26
N GLN A 166 1.44 0.69 25.47
CA GLN A 166 2.45 -0.35 25.70
C GLN A 166 1.90 -1.76 25.54
N ASP A 167 0.67 -2.00 25.99
CA ASP A 167 0.01 -3.30 25.84
C ASP A 167 -0.31 -3.62 24.36
N GLU A 168 -0.63 -2.59 23.56
CA GLU A 168 -0.74 -2.73 22.08
C GLU A 168 0.62 -3.17 21.50
N MET A 169 1.71 -2.50 21.85
CA MET A 169 3.04 -2.85 21.33
C MET A 169 3.47 -4.27 21.74
N ARG A 170 3.18 -4.68 22.98
CA ARG A 170 3.46 -6.06 23.42
C ARG A 170 2.68 -7.09 22.59
N ARG A 171 1.38 -6.85 22.34
CA ARG A 171 0.59 -7.73 21.47
C ARG A 171 1.18 -7.85 20.06
N HIS A 172 1.73 -6.78 19.51
CA HIS A 172 2.40 -6.83 18.21
C HIS A 172 3.68 -7.67 18.25
N LEU A 173 4.51 -7.51 19.30
CA LEU A 173 5.71 -8.35 19.47
C LEU A 173 5.34 -9.83 19.70
N ASP A 174 4.30 -10.11 20.52
CA ASP A 174 3.80 -11.47 20.78
C ASP A 174 3.23 -12.12 19.51
N ALA A 175 2.70 -11.31 18.57
CA ALA A 175 2.26 -11.75 17.25
C ALA A 175 3.42 -11.97 16.26
N GLY A 176 4.67 -11.82 16.69
CA GLY A 176 5.87 -12.14 15.93
C GLY A 176 6.48 -10.97 15.14
N TYR A 177 5.93 -9.76 15.22
CA TYR A 177 6.53 -8.58 14.59
C TYR A 177 7.79 -8.13 15.33
N THR A 178 8.78 -7.62 14.60
CA THR A 178 10.05 -7.11 15.15
C THR A 178 10.23 -5.61 14.92
N LEU A 179 9.37 -5.00 14.12
CA LEU A 179 9.31 -3.57 13.86
C LEU A 179 7.85 -3.11 14.00
N VAL A 180 7.65 -2.07 14.79
CA VAL A 180 6.35 -1.40 14.93
C VAL A 180 6.43 0.04 14.42
N LYS A 181 5.32 0.57 13.91
CA LYS A 181 5.17 1.97 13.52
C LYS A 181 4.09 2.61 14.39
N MET A 182 4.38 3.74 15.05
CA MET A 182 3.41 4.46 15.86
C MET A 182 3.11 5.84 15.27
N LYS A 183 1.90 6.35 15.52
CA LYS A 183 1.49 7.69 15.11
C LYS A 183 2.06 8.76 16.05
N VAL A 184 2.49 9.90 15.44
CA VAL A 184 2.93 11.11 16.13
C VAL A 184 2.24 12.33 15.52
N GLY A 185 2.24 13.48 16.20
CA GLY A 185 1.64 14.73 15.71
C GLY A 185 0.18 14.94 16.13
N GLY A 186 -0.44 13.98 16.81
CA GLY A 186 -1.80 14.12 17.35
C GLY A 186 -1.86 14.78 18.73
N LEU A 187 -0.72 14.93 19.40
CA LEU A 187 -0.55 15.56 20.70
C LEU A 187 0.59 16.60 20.64
N PRO A 188 0.73 17.47 21.66
CA PRO A 188 1.92 18.31 21.79
C PRO A 188 3.21 17.50 21.78
N LEU A 189 4.29 18.06 21.22
CA LEU A 189 5.58 17.37 21.02
C LEU A 189 6.06 16.62 22.27
N GLU A 190 6.00 17.27 23.43
CA GLU A 190 6.48 16.70 24.69
C GLU A 190 5.68 15.45 25.10
N GLN A 191 4.38 15.42 24.78
CA GLN A 191 3.52 14.26 25.05
C GLN A 191 3.79 13.14 24.05
N ASP A 192 4.00 13.46 22.77
CA ASP A 192 4.36 12.46 21.76
C ASP A 192 5.75 11.87 22.05
N VAL A 193 6.72 12.66 22.50
CA VAL A 193 8.03 12.16 22.96
C VAL A 193 7.85 11.22 24.16
N HIS A 194 7.01 11.57 25.14
CA HIS A 194 6.73 10.68 26.27
C HIS A 194 6.08 9.35 25.83
N ARG A 195 5.14 9.40 24.85
CA ARG A 195 4.57 8.18 24.24
C ARG A 195 5.64 7.34 23.54
N LEU A 196 6.52 7.99 22.79
CA LEU A 196 7.62 7.32 22.08
C LEU A 196 8.58 6.64 23.06
N GLU A 197 8.99 7.31 24.13
CA GLU A 197 9.84 6.73 25.20
C GLU A 197 9.16 5.51 25.86
N ALA A 198 7.85 5.60 26.08
CA ALA A 198 7.09 4.49 26.65
C ALA A 198 7.04 3.28 25.69
N VAL A 199 6.96 3.51 24.38
CA VAL A 199 7.04 2.45 23.36
C VAL A 199 8.45 1.87 23.28
N LEU A 200 9.49 2.70 23.30
CA LEU A 200 10.89 2.25 23.32
C LEU A 200 11.21 1.34 24.51
N ASN A 201 10.59 1.58 25.67
CA ASN A 201 10.70 0.69 26.82
C ASN A 201 10.12 -0.72 26.57
N VAL A 202 9.30 -0.88 25.55
CA VAL A 202 8.72 -2.19 25.15
C VAL A 202 9.53 -2.81 24.00
N VAL A 203 9.85 -2.05 22.96
CA VAL A 203 10.51 -2.57 21.75
C VAL A 203 12.04 -2.59 21.84
N GLY A 204 12.61 -1.90 22.80
CA GLY A 204 14.03 -1.95 23.20
C GLY A 204 14.94 -0.98 22.48
N ALA A 205 14.80 -0.77 21.16
CA ALA A 205 15.71 0.09 20.38
C ALA A 205 14.97 0.88 19.30
N GLY A 206 15.53 2.05 18.93
CA GLY A 206 14.93 2.91 17.90
C GLY A 206 14.86 2.25 16.53
N GLU A 207 15.75 1.35 16.19
CA GLU A 207 15.71 0.57 14.95
C GLU A 207 14.48 -0.37 14.84
N HIS A 208 13.82 -0.66 15.96
CA HIS A 208 12.58 -1.43 16.04
C HIS A 208 11.32 -0.56 16.05
N LEU A 209 11.47 0.76 15.95
CA LEU A 209 10.38 1.72 15.99
C LEU A 209 10.46 2.70 14.81
N ALA A 210 9.39 2.77 14.03
CA ALA A 210 9.13 3.86 13.10
C ALA A 210 8.07 4.80 13.66
N VAL A 211 8.08 6.06 13.24
CA VAL A 211 7.04 7.03 13.58
C VAL A 211 6.45 7.65 12.33
N ASP A 212 5.16 7.99 12.38
CA ASP A 212 4.40 8.50 11.24
C ASP A 212 3.54 9.70 11.67
N ALA A 213 3.79 10.85 11.04
CA ALA A 213 3.09 12.10 11.32
C ALA A 213 1.91 12.36 10.38
N ASN A 214 1.67 11.52 9.38
CA ASN A 214 0.58 11.64 8.40
C ASN A 214 0.44 13.08 7.84
N CYS A 215 1.53 13.62 7.33
CA CYS A 215 1.63 14.93 6.66
C CYS A 215 1.22 16.12 7.55
N LYS A 216 1.35 16.00 8.87
CA LYS A 216 0.75 16.95 9.83
C LYS A 216 1.46 18.29 9.92
N PHE A 217 2.78 18.34 9.78
CA PHE A 217 3.55 19.48 10.27
C PHE A 217 3.84 20.52 9.20
N GLU A 218 3.66 21.77 9.60
CA GLU A 218 4.29 22.92 8.94
C GLU A 218 5.78 22.97 9.29
N ARG A 219 6.56 23.77 8.52
CA ARG A 219 8.02 23.84 8.59
C ARG A 219 8.60 23.93 10.00
N ALA A 220 8.10 24.87 10.82
CA ALA A 220 8.65 25.08 12.16
C ALA A 220 8.48 23.87 13.04
N GLU A 221 7.31 23.23 13.00
CA GLU A 221 7.00 22.07 13.81
C GLU A 221 7.71 20.81 13.29
N ALA A 222 7.78 20.61 11.96
CA ALA A 222 8.53 19.52 11.37
C ALA A 222 10.01 19.51 11.82
N LEU A 223 10.66 20.68 11.81
CA LEU A 223 12.05 20.83 12.27
C LEU A 223 12.18 20.62 13.79
N ARG A 224 11.19 21.04 14.60
CA ARG A 224 11.17 20.75 16.03
C ARG A 224 11.08 19.25 16.30
N TYR A 225 10.18 18.53 15.61
CA TYR A 225 10.06 17.08 15.70
C TYR A 225 11.35 16.39 15.23
N ALA A 226 11.92 16.75 14.10
CA ALA A 226 13.17 16.17 13.62
C ALA A 226 14.29 16.28 14.66
N LYS A 227 14.44 17.47 15.31
CA LYS A 227 15.41 17.68 16.38
C LYS A 227 15.12 16.81 17.62
N ALA A 228 13.86 16.73 18.04
CA ALA A 228 13.46 15.96 19.22
C ALA A 228 13.59 14.43 18.99
N LEU A 229 13.34 13.96 17.77
CA LEU A 229 13.41 12.55 17.40
C LEU A 229 14.84 12.05 17.12
N ALA A 230 15.76 12.93 16.76
CA ALA A 230 17.13 12.57 16.36
C ALA A 230 17.88 11.66 17.38
N PRO A 231 17.79 11.89 18.72
CA PRO A 231 18.48 11.06 19.69
C PRO A 231 18.03 9.60 19.73
N PHE A 232 16.80 9.31 19.28
CA PHE A 232 16.21 7.98 19.41
C PHE A 232 16.65 7.02 18.30
N LYS A 233 17.27 7.51 17.21
CA LYS A 233 17.79 6.70 16.08
C LYS A 233 16.72 5.75 15.52
N LEU A 234 15.54 6.31 15.24
CA LEU A 234 14.37 5.56 14.79
C LEU A 234 14.62 4.87 13.44
N ARG A 235 13.87 3.82 13.17
CA ARG A 235 13.90 3.10 11.90
C ARG A 235 13.63 4.02 10.73
N TRP A 236 12.60 4.89 10.85
CA TRP A 236 12.34 6.06 9.99
C TRP A 236 11.37 7.05 10.64
N PHE A 237 11.38 8.28 10.13
CA PHE A 237 10.37 9.29 10.37
C PHE A 237 9.55 9.49 9.09
N GLU A 238 8.26 9.08 9.14
CA GLU A 238 7.35 9.01 8.01
C GLU A 238 6.47 10.24 7.93
N GLU A 239 6.26 10.73 6.72
CA GLU A 239 5.34 11.81 6.35
C GLU A 239 5.34 13.01 7.30
N PRO A 240 6.49 13.64 7.56
CA PRO A 240 6.55 14.78 8.48
C PRO A 240 5.72 15.97 8.00
N CYS A 241 5.56 16.19 6.69
CA CYS A 241 4.93 17.37 6.10
C CYS A 241 4.11 17.00 4.85
N ASP A 242 3.49 18.00 4.21
CA ASP A 242 2.77 17.84 2.95
C ASP A 242 3.61 17.03 1.95
N PRO A 243 3.05 16.00 1.30
CA PRO A 243 3.79 15.10 0.42
C PRO A 243 4.40 15.77 -0.80
N LEU A 244 3.92 16.96 -1.18
CA LEU A 244 4.43 17.74 -2.30
C LEU A 244 5.32 18.92 -1.87
N ASP A 245 5.53 19.14 -0.57
CA ASP A 245 6.51 20.14 -0.10
C ASP A 245 7.94 19.58 -0.16
N PHE A 246 8.44 19.40 -1.38
CA PHE A 246 9.80 18.89 -1.61
C PHE A 246 10.88 19.78 -1.01
N ALA A 247 10.65 21.07 -0.88
CA ALA A 247 11.61 21.98 -0.26
C ALA A 247 11.73 21.69 1.25
N LEU A 248 10.64 21.47 1.95
CA LEU A 248 10.66 21.13 3.36
C LEU A 248 11.27 19.74 3.60
N PHE A 249 10.99 18.75 2.73
CA PHE A 249 11.69 17.47 2.79
C PHE A 249 13.21 17.63 2.64
N ALA A 250 13.69 18.49 1.73
CA ALA A 250 15.12 18.76 1.56
C ALA A 250 15.73 19.40 2.82
N ASP A 251 15.01 20.34 3.45
CA ASP A 251 15.43 20.92 4.72
C ASP A 251 15.54 19.86 5.83
N LEU A 252 14.53 19.01 5.96
CA LEU A 252 14.52 17.91 6.93
C LEU A 252 15.67 16.92 6.67
N ALA A 253 15.89 16.53 5.41
CA ALA A 253 16.99 15.63 5.04
C ALA A 253 18.37 16.21 5.37
N SER A 254 18.50 17.55 5.40
CA SER A 254 19.75 18.23 5.75
C SER A 254 20.07 18.24 7.24
N VAL A 255 19.06 18.08 8.11
CA VAL A 255 19.19 18.19 9.58
C VAL A 255 18.84 16.90 10.33
N TYR A 256 18.18 15.94 9.70
CA TYR A 256 17.78 14.67 10.30
C TYR A 256 18.56 13.52 9.67
N GLU A 257 19.51 12.95 10.41
CA GLU A 257 20.42 11.93 9.88
C GLU A 257 19.76 10.56 9.71
N ALA A 258 18.81 10.21 10.60
CA ALA A 258 18.07 8.96 10.50
C ALA A 258 17.21 8.93 9.23
N PRO A 259 16.72 7.76 8.79
CA PRO A 259 15.91 7.68 7.58
C PRO A 259 14.62 8.49 7.65
N LEU A 260 14.29 9.21 6.57
CA LEU A 260 12.97 9.72 6.29
C LEU A 260 12.19 8.69 5.46
N ALA A 261 10.86 8.70 5.57
CA ALA A 261 9.98 7.86 4.78
C ALA A 261 8.79 8.67 4.26
N THR A 262 8.35 8.40 3.03
CA THR A 262 7.10 8.94 2.46
C THR A 262 6.75 8.20 1.17
N GLY A 263 5.55 8.41 0.66
CA GLY A 263 5.16 7.89 -0.64
C GLY A 263 3.71 7.46 -0.75
N GLU A 264 3.01 7.17 0.35
CA GLU A 264 1.60 6.76 0.32
C GLU A 264 0.70 7.81 -0.34
N ASN A 265 1.08 9.06 -0.28
CA ASN A 265 0.38 10.22 -0.82
C ASN A 265 1.01 10.76 -2.13
N LEU A 266 1.88 9.99 -2.79
CA LEU A 266 2.43 10.26 -4.12
C LEU A 266 1.73 9.38 -5.16
N PHE A 267 0.89 9.99 -5.98
CA PHE A 267 -0.05 9.27 -6.84
C PHE A 267 0.44 9.01 -8.26
N SER A 268 1.68 9.36 -8.58
CA SER A 268 2.26 9.13 -9.89
C SER A 268 3.77 8.93 -9.84
N SER A 269 4.32 8.29 -10.87
CA SER A 269 5.77 8.19 -11.04
C SER A 269 6.45 9.56 -11.11
N GLN A 270 5.75 10.60 -11.61
CA GLN A 270 6.28 11.97 -11.70
C GLN A 270 6.40 12.61 -10.32
N ASP A 271 5.43 12.38 -9.42
CA ASP A 271 5.50 12.88 -8.04
C ASP A 271 6.71 12.27 -7.31
N VAL A 272 6.91 10.97 -7.47
CA VAL A 272 8.08 10.25 -6.90
C VAL A 272 9.39 10.75 -7.52
N GLU A 273 9.41 10.98 -8.84
CA GLU A 273 10.60 11.52 -9.51
C GLU A 273 10.93 12.92 -8.97
N ASN A 274 9.94 13.76 -8.74
CA ASN A 274 10.12 15.09 -8.18
C ASN A 274 10.63 15.03 -6.73
N LEU A 275 10.09 14.11 -5.90
CA LEU A 275 10.58 13.89 -4.54
C LEU A 275 12.08 13.57 -4.53
N VAL A 276 12.53 12.58 -5.31
CA VAL A 276 13.95 12.17 -5.31
C VAL A 276 14.87 13.16 -6.00
N ARG A 277 14.34 14.06 -6.83
CA ARG A 277 15.11 15.14 -7.47
C ARG A 277 15.24 16.38 -6.61
N PHE A 278 14.21 16.74 -5.88
CA PHE A 278 14.09 18.05 -5.23
C PHE A 278 13.87 17.96 -3.72
N GLY A 279 13.42 16.83 -3.21
CA GLY A 279 13.11 16.61 -1.80
C GLY A 279 14.30 16.16 -0.94
N GLY A 280 15.51 16.13 -1.49
CA GLY A 280 16.72 15.79 -0.74
C GLY A 280 16.78 14.34 -0.24
N PHE A 281 15.90 13.46 -0.72
CA PHE A 281 15.84 12.06 -0.33
C PHE A 281 17.12 11.30 -0.72
N ARG A 282 17.62 10.49 0.19
CA ARG A 282 18.93 9.83 0.15
C ARG A 282 18.75 8.34 -0.17
N ALA A 283 19.20 7.92 -1.33
CA ALA A 283 19.02 6.56 -1.85
C ALA A 283 19.69 5.47 -0.99
N ASP A 284 20.68 5.84 -0.17
CA ASP A 284 21.43 4.94 0.70
C ASP A 284 20.70 4.63 2.03
N ARG A 285 19.68 5.40 2.39
CA ARG A 285 19.02 5.27 3.70
C ARG A 285 17.53 5.52 3.76
N ASP A 286 16.99 6.49 3.00
CA ASP A 286 15.57 6.86 3.07
C ASP A 286 14.65 5.80 2.45
N ILE A 287 13.38 5.84 2.79
CA ILE A 287 12.38 4.83 2.44
C ILE A 287 11.30 5.45 1.53
N ILE A 288 10.90 4.73 0.50
CA ILE A 288 9.81 5.11 -0.41
C ILE A 288 8.64 4.14 -0.23
N GLN A 289 7.44 4.67 0.07
CA GLN A 289 6.27 3.90 0.51
C GLN A 289 5.05 4.11 -0.39
N ILE A 290 5.22 4.01 -1.70
CA ILE A 290 4.12 4.16 -2.66
C ILE A 290 3.06 3.09 -2.41
N ASP A 291 1.79 3.48 -2.51
CA ASP A 291 0.65 2.56 -2.53
C ASP A 291 0.28 2.23 -3.99
N PRO A 292 0.59 1.02 -4.50
CA PRO A 292 0.38 0.71 -5.91
C PRO A 292 -1.08 0.83 -6.38
N PRO A 293 -2.09 0.31 -5.67
CA PRO A 293 -3.50 0.57 -5.97
C PRO A 293 -3.86 2.06 -6.08
N GLN A 294 -3.20 2.94 -5.32
CA GLN A 294 -3.48 4.37 -5.35
C GLN A 294 -2.67 5.13 -6.42
N ALA A 295 -1.56 4.56 -6.87
CA ALA A 295 -0.63 5.18 -7.83
C ALA A 295 -0.69 4.52 -9.21
N TYR A 296 -1.89 4.39 -9.79
CA TYR A 296 -2.14 3.81 -11.12
C TYR A 296 -1.87 2.30 -11.25
N GLY A 297 -1.65 1.56 -10.17
CA GLY A 297 -1.52 0.10 -10.18
C GLY A 297 -0.10 -0.43 -10.39
N ILE A 298 -0.01 -1.73 -10.57
CA ILE A 298 1.24 -2.51 -10.57
C ILE A 298 2.13 -2.13 -11.77
N GLY A 299 1.53 -1.92 -12.95
CA GLY A 299 2.31 -1.57 -14.14
C GLY A 299 3.02 -0.22 -14.03
N GLN A 300 2.38 0.78 -13.41
CA GLN A 300 3.02 2.07 -13.14
C GLN A 300 4.02 1.97 -11.98
N TYR A 301 3.76 1.14 -10.99
CA TYR A 301 4.69 0.88 -9.91
C TYR A 301 5.99 0.25 -10.42
N ALA A 302 5.92 -0.71 -11.35
CA ALA A 302 7.11 -1.28 -12.00
C ALA A 302 7.96 -0.20 -12.68
N ARG A 303 7.34 0.72 -13.41
CA ARG A 303 8.05 1.86 -14.04
C ARG A 303 8.69 2.79 -13.01
N THR A 304 8.02 3.00 -11.89
CA THR A 304 8.56 3.80 -10.78
C THR A 304 9.78 3.13 -10.16
N ILE A 305 9.74 1.81 -9.94
CA ILE A 305 10.90 1.04 -9.46
C ILE A 305 12.08 1.16 -10.43
N ASP A 306 11.83 1.05 -11.74
CA ASP A 306 12.88 1.20 -12.76
C ASP A 306 13.45 2.64 -12.80
N MET A 307 12.63 3.65 -12.63
CA MET A 307 13.07 5.04 -12.53
C MET A 307 13.94 5.25 -11.29
N LEU A 308 13.51 4.73 -10.13
CA LEU A 308 14.26 4.79 -8.87
C LEU A 308 15.60 4.05 -8.97
N ALA A 309 15.62 2.86 -9.59
CA ALA A 309 16.86 2.10 -9.81
C ALA A 309 17.90 2.87 -10.63
N ARG A 310 17.46 3.57 -11.70
CA ARG A 310 18.35 4.47 -12.48
C ARG A 310 18.91 5.65 -11.68
N ARG A 311 18.29 5.98 -10.52
CA ARG A 311 18.72 7.02 -9.59
C ARG A 311 19.47 6.47 -8.37
N GLY A 312 19.89 5.20 -8.41
CA GLY A 312 20.70 4.55 -7.36
C GLY A 312 19.89 3.96 -6.21
N TRP A 313 18.55 4.00 -6.26
CA TRP A 313 17.70 3.38 -5.25
C TRP A 313 17.72 1.86 -5.36
N GLN A 314 17.71 1.19 -4.23
CA GLN A 314 17.64 -0.26 -4.16
C GLN A 314 16.23 -0.71 -3.74
N ARG A 315 15.78 -1.85 -4.24
CA ARG A 315 14.46 -2.42 -3.91
C ARG A 315 14.22 -2.59 -2.42
N ARG A 316 15.28 -2.85 -1.65
CA ARG A 316 15.21 -2.95 -0.18
C ARG A 316 14.80 -1.66 0.54
N SER A 317 14.86 -0.51 -0.13
CA SER A 317 14.40 0.78 0.39
C SER A 317 12.95 1.10 0.01
N LEU A 318 12.25 0.18 -0.65
CA LEU A 318 10.88 0.33 -1.10
C LEU A 318 9.96 -0.57 -0.27
N PHE A 319 8.94 0.03 0.32
CA PHE A 319 7.93 -0.65 1.13
C PHE A 319 6.55 -0.20 0.65
N PRO A 320 5.75 -1.04 -0.04
CA PRO A 320 4.43 -0.61 -0.47
C PRO A 320 3.53 -0.36 0.76
N HIS A 321 2.87 0.79 0.75
CA HIS A 321 1.87 1.14 1.74
C HIS A 321 0.62 0.27 1.59
N GLY A 322 -0.23 0.26 2.62
CA GLY A 322 -1.58 -0.29 2.61
C GLY A 322 -1.85 -1.37 3.65
N GLY A 323 -0.83 -2.04 4.14
CA GLY A 323 -0.96 -3.00 5.25
C GLY A 323 -1.91 -4.17 4.97
N ASN A 324 -1.98 -4.66 3.72
CA ASN A 324 -2.96 -5.62 3.25
C ASN A 324 -2.35 -6.69 2.32
N GLN A 325 -3.17 -7.67 1.92
CA GLN A 325 -2.76 -8.80 1.09
C GLN A 325 -2.24 -8.37 -0.31
N MET A 326 -2.73 -7.28 -0.89
CA MET A 326 -2.23 -6.75 -2.17
C MET A 326 -0.80 -6.26 -2.03
N SER A 327 -0.52 -5.43 -1.01
CA SER A 327 0.81 -4.89 -0.77
C SER A 327 1.83 -5.98 -0.46
N LEU A 328 1.44 -7.03 0.28
CA LEU A 328 2.28 -8.20 0.52
C LEU A 328 2.66 -8.94 -0.77
N ALA A 329 1.67 -9.24 -1.63
CA ALA A 329 1.92 -9.92 -2.90
C ALA A 329 2.83 -9.10 -3.83
N ILE A 330 2.67 -7.79 -3.84
CA ILE A 330 3.50 -6.86 -4.63
C ILE A 330 4.92 -6.78 -4.06
N ALA A 331 5.08 -6.63 -2.74
CA ALA A 331 6.39 -6.60 -2.09
C ALA A 331 7.19 -7.86 -2.39
N ALA A 332 6.56 -9.02 -2.28
CA ALA A 332 7.15 -10.31 -2.59
C ALA A 332 7.58 -10.42 -4.06
N GLY A 333 6.66 -10.13 -4.98
CA GLY A 333 6.90 -10.31 -6.41
C GLY A 333 7.98 -9.41 -6.98
N PHE A 334 8.10 -8.18 -6.48
CA PHE A 334 9.19 -7.28 -6.86
C PHE A 334 10.46 -7.47 -6.03
N GLY A 335 10.46 -8.28 -4.97
CA GLY A 335 11.60 -8.46 -4.07
C GLY A 335 11.97 -7.16 -3.34
N LEU A 336 10.97 -6.50 -2.74
CA LEU A 336 11.13 -5.23 -2.05
C LEU A 336 11.64 -5.41 -0.60
N GLY A 337 11.80 -4.29 0.12
CA GLY A 337 12.31 -4.29 1.49
C GLY A 337 11.38 -4.95 2.51
N GLY A 338 10.09 -4.99 2.22
CA GLY A 338 9.08 -5.60 3.08
C GLY A 338 7.68 -5.07 2.80
N ALA A 339 6.72 -5.45 3.63
CA ALA A 339 5.32 -5.02 3.57
C ALA A 339 4.86 -4.48 4.93
N GLU A 340 3.94 -3.52 4.89
CA GLU A 340 3.20 -3.06 6.04
C GLU A 340 2.10 -4.06 6.43
N SER A 341 1.65 -4.04 7.68
CA SER A 341 0.54 -4.85 8.17
C SER A 341 -0.37 -4.04 9.11
N TYR A 342 -1.68 -4.18 8.95
CA TYR A 342 -2.70 -3.54 9.79
C TYR A 342 -3.72 -4.56 10.32
N PRO A 343 -3.30 -5.56 11.10
CA PRO A 343 -4.22 -6.59 11.59
C PRO A 343 -5.31 -5.99 12.49
N GLY A 344 -6.58 -6.16 12.10
CA GLY A 344 -7.74 -5.71 12.88
C GLY A 344 -7.98 -4.18 12.90
N VAL A 345 -7.23 -3.39 12.14
CA VAL A 345 -7.33 -1.92 12.14
C VAL A 345 -8.45 -1.43 11.21
N PHE A 346 -8.53 -1.97 10.01
CA PHE A 346 -9.46 -1.55 8.96
C PHE A 346 -10.51 -2.62 8.65
N GLY A 347 -11.03 -3.29 9.69
CA GLY A 347 -11.98 -4.38 9.54
C GLY A 347 -11.39 -5.49 8.65
N ASP A 348 -12.14 -5.90 7.63
CA ASP A 348 -11.78 -6.98 6.72
C ASP A 348 -10.69 -6.58 5.70
N PHE A 349 -10.32 -5.30 5.61
CA PHE A 349 -9.40 -4.75 4.59
C PHE A 349 -7.95 -4.67 5.05
N GLY A 350 -7.67 -4.78 6.34
CA GLY A 350 -6.31 -4.79 6.90
C GLY A 350 -5.77 -6.19 7.12
N GLY A 351 -4.43 -6.30 7.19
CA GLY A 351 -3.77 -7.58 7.47
C GLY A 351 -3.69 -8.52 6.27
N PHE A 352 -3.38 -9.77 6.57
CA PHE A 352 -3.08 -10.82 5.59
C PHE A 352 -4.09 -11.98 5.69
N ALA A 353 -3.85 -13.08 4.97
CA ALA A 353 -4.71 -14.24 5.00
C ALA A 353 -4.91 -14.77 6.45
N ASP A 354 -6.11 -15.29 6.75
CA ASP A 354 -6.51 -15.71 8.10
C ASP A 354 -5.63 -16.84 8.68
N ASP A 355 -5.01 -17.63 7.79
CA ASP A 355 -4.08 -18.71 8.14
C ASP A 355 -2.61 -18.27 8.10
N ALA A 356 -2.33 -17.00 7.86
CA ALA A 356 -0.98 -16.47 7.83
C ALA A 356 -0.51 -16.10 9.24
N SER A 357 0.76 -16.40 9.54
CA SER A 357 1.42 -16.01 10.79
C SER A 357 2.72 -15.27 10.50
N VAL A 358 3.02 -14.30 11.35
CA VAL A 358 4.31 -13.61 11.32
C VAL A 358 5.26 -14.30 12.30
N GLU A 359 6.45 -14.61 11.84
CA GLU A 359 7.50 -15.23 12.65
C GLU A 359 8.80 -14.45 12.48
N ASN A 360 9.34 -13.94 13.59
CA ASN A 360 10.56 -13.13 13.57
C ASN A 360 10.53 -11.98 12.54
N GLY A 361 9.40 -11.27 12.48
CA GLY A 361 9.20 -10.14 11.57
C GLY A 361 9.00 -10.53 10.10
N ALA A 362 8.75 -11.80 9.80
CA ALA A 362 8.57 -12.23 8.41
C ALA A 362 7.36 -13.16 8.25
N ILE A 363 6.77 -13.15 7.07
CA ILE A 363 5.60 -13.95 6.70
C ILE A 363 5.92 -14.87 5.52
N THR A 364 5.43 -16.10 5.58
CA THR A 364 5.50 -17.06 4.47
C THR A 364 4.36 -16.79 3.48
N LEU A 365 4.66 -16.83 2.19
CA LEU A 365 3.70 -16.57 1.13
C LEU A 365 2.79 -17.77 0.89
N SER A 366 1.52 -17.49 0.54
CA SER A 366 0.54 -18.49 0.16
C SER A 366 0.68 -18.87 -1.32
N ASP A 367 0.47 -20.14 -1.66
CA ASP A 367 0.42 -20.62 -3.06
C ASP A 367 -0.97 -20.43 -3.73
N ARG A 368 -1.89 -19.69 -3.11
CA ARG A 368 -3.20 -19.41 -3.69
C ARG A 368 -3.07 -18.59 -4.98
N PRO A 369 -3.75 -18.98 -6.09
CA PRO A 369 -3.73 -18.19 -7.32
C PRO A 369 -4.24 -16.76 -7.12
N GLY A 370 -3.67 -15.81 -7.86
CA GLY A 370 -4.00 -14.40 -7.71
C GLY A 370 -3.32 -13.77 -6.51
N ILE A 371 -3.96 -12.75 -5.94
CA ILE A 371 -3.53 -12.05 -4.72
C ILE A 371 -3.68 -12.96 -3.49
N GLY A 372 -4.59 -13.93 -3.57
CA GLY A 372 -4.84 -14.86 -2.47
C GLY A 372 -5.91 -14.39 -1.48
N PHE A 373 -6.84 -13.52 -1.92
CA PHE A 373 -7.97 -13.07 -1.10
C PHE A 373 -8.86 -14.20 -0.59
N GLU A 374 -8.82 -15.35 -1.24
CA GLU A 374 -9.46 -16.58 -0.80
C GLU A 374 -9.02 -17.01 0.62
N GLY A 375 -7.89 -16.52 1.09
CA GLY A 375 -7.39 -16.71 2.45
C GLY A 375 -7.95 -15.74 3.49
N GLN A 376 -8.72 -14.72 3.09
CA GLN A 376 -9.40 -13.77 3.96
C GLN A 376 -10.91 -13.97 3.85
N ALA A 377 -11.47 -14.88 4.64
CA ALA A 377 -12.84 -15.40 4.46
C ALA A 377 -13.91 -14.29 4.41
N ALA A 378 -13.85 -13.31 5.31
CA ALA A 378 -14.82 -12.21 5.38
C ALA A 378 -14.71 -11.27 4.17
N LEU A 379 -13.50 -10.84 3.81
CA LEU A 379 -13.26 -9.99 2.64
C LEU A 379 -13.64 -10.72 1.34
N TYR A 380 -13.27 -11.97 1.23
CA TYR A 380 -13.57 -12.78 0.03
C TYR A 380 -15.08 -13.00 -0.16
N GLN A 381 -15.85 -13.10 0.92
CA GLN A 381 -17.30 -13.15 0.83
C GLN A 381 -17.87 -11.87 0.19
N ILE A 382 -17.43 -10.70 0.63
CA ILE A 382 -17.82 -9.40 0.03
C ILE A 382 -17.50 -9.39 -1.47
N MET A 383 -16.31 -9.83 -1.84
CA MET A 383 -15.84 -9.86 -3.23
C MET A 383 -16.66 -10.82 -4.11
N ARG A 384 -17.00 -12.00 -3.57
CA ARG A 384 -17.84 -12.98 -4.27
C ARG A 384 -19.27 -12.47 -4.49
N GLU A 385 -19.86 -11.88 -3.47
CA GLU A 385 -21.21 -11.28 -3.56
C GLU A 385 -21.22 -10.19 -4.63
N LEU A 386 -20.20 -9.32 -4.67
CA LEU A 386 -20.05 -8.29 -5.71
C LEU A 386 -19.96 -8.92 -7.11
N ALA A 387 -19.21 -9.99 -7.26
CA ALA A 387 -19.04 -10.68 -8.54
C ALA A 387 -20.27 -11.55 -8.92
N GLY A 388 -21.10 -11.94 -7.97
CA GLY A 388 -22.26 -12.83 -8.18
C GLY A 388 -21.86 -14.29 -8.38
N ILE A 389 -20.85 -14.81 -7.62
CA ILE A 389 -20.29 -16.16 -7.76
C ILE A 389 -20.33 -16.98 -6.44
#